data_294eb99feef1b0545f5f3de77e061045
#
_entry.id   294eb99feef1b0545f5f3de77e061045
#
_cell.length_a   1.000
_cell.length_b   1.000
_cell.length_c   1.000
_cell.angle_alpha   90.00
_cell.angle_beta   90.00
_cell.angle_gamma   90.00
#
_symmetry.space_group_name_H-M   'P 1'
#
loop_
_entity.id
_entity.type
_entity.pdbx_description
1 polymer ?
#
loop_
_entity_poly.entity_id
_entity_poly.type
_entity_poly.pdbx_seq_one_letter_code
_entity_poly.pdbx_strand_id
1 'polypeptide(L)'
;MSLEKDFNSTNYITMKQFQGGWIWIKNLNESTNHILPIIENISLDIIQKLAEFLNGEVLPWQIFDDTQWVLRVNPLPDFILLYVFNFDEEFGSDLKIFFHKSSLKVPTEDAYVWAEYFLEFLGILAKHGIQTTTQTDVRDELISLPKLLDEVDPKNKEKLWNDIIGQREVPLLKIDKKTAEQISKQLKVPLLSGKFQENKIQWGFKFALFKNFSIYTILSNDGTKFEAYYSKNVLNFQTRRILFFTWLYCNAIIREARTILGDALPKLSDYL
;
A
#
# COMPACT_ATOMS: atom_id res chain seq x y z
N MET A 1 1.60 -17.48 -8.25
CA MET A 1 2.55 -18.02 -7.27
C MET A 1 1.74 -18.98 -6.40
N SER A 2 2.15 -20.23 -6.22
CA SER A 2 1.52 -21.11 -5.22
C SER A 2 1.81 -20.53 -3.84
N LEU A 3 0.79 -20.42 -3.01
CA LEU A 3 0.94 -20.00 -1.61
C LEU A 3 1.85 -21.01 -0.91
N GLU A 4 2.91 -20.51 -0.25
CA GLU A 4 3.73 -21.35 0.60
C GLU A 4 2.85 -21.93 1.71
N LYS A 5 2.87 -23.26 1.87
CA LYS A 5 2.09 -23.92 2.92
C LYS A 5 2.70 -23.72 4.30
N ASP A 6 4.04 -23.59 4.36
CA ASP A 6 4.80 -23.46 5.60
C ASP A 6 5.80 -22.30 5.50
N PHE A 7 6.20 -21.75 6.66
CA PHE A 7 7.21 -20.71 6.71
C PHE A 7 8.58 -21.26 6.31
N ASN A 8 9.18 -20.63 5.30
CA ASN A 8 10.55 -20.88 4.92
C ASN A 8 11.41 -19.65 5.22
N SER A 9 12.17 -19.70 6.31
CA SER A 9 13.03 -18.60 6.77
C SER A 9 14.01 -18.09 5.71
N THR A 10 14.39 -18.94 4.74
CA THR A 10 15.28 -18.53 3.64
C THR A 10 14.63 -17.59 2.65
N ASN A 11 13.31 -17.52 2.60
CA ASN A 11 12.55 -16.64 1.69
C ASN A 11 12.19 -15.29 2.29
N TYR A 12 12.40 -15.12 3.60
CA TYR A 12 12.04 -13.88 4.30
C TYR A 12 13.25 -13.17 4.87
N ILE A 13 13.19 -11.87 4.86
CA ILE A 13 14.25 -10.94 5.26
C ILE A 13 13.68 -9.85 6.15
N THR A 14 14.53 -9.15 6.88
CA THR A 14 14.15 -7.94 7.62
C THR A 14 14.59 -6.70 6.86
N MET A 15 14.23 -5.53 7.33
CA MET A 15 14.63 -4.24 6.74
C MET A 15 16.18 -4.12 6.62
N LYS A 16 16.95 -4.82 7.45
CA LYS A 16 18.43 -4.82 7.40
C LYS A 16 19.00 -5.26 6.05
N GLN A 17 18.33 -6.15 5.35
CA GLN A 17 18.81 -6.70 4.08
C GLN A 17 18.47 -5.82 2.85
N PHE A 18 17.64 -4.78 3.02
CA PHE A 18 17.47 -3.78 1.98
C PHE A 18 18.69 -2.86 1.91
N GLN A 19 18.99 -2.34 0.72
CA GLN A 19 20.08 -1.38 0.52
C GLN A 19 19.83 -0.10 1.33
N GLY A 20 20.69 0.19 2.31
CA GLY A 20 20.49 1.32 3.22
C GLY A 20 19.36 1.15 4.24
N GLY A 21 18.77 -0.05 4.35
CA GLY A 21 17.64 -0.34 5.23
C GLY A 21 17.91 -0.12 6.71
N TRP A 22 19.16 -0.14 7.12
CA TRP A 22 19.57 0.11 8.52
C TRP A 22 19.14 1.49 9.04
N ILE A 23 18.97 2.48 8.16
CA ILE A 23 18.50 3.83 8.51
C ILE A 23 17.06 3.80 9.06
N TRP A 24 16.23 2.89 8.53
CA TRP A 24 14.79 2.80 8.83
C TRP A 24 14.44 1.87 10.00
N ILE A 25 15.40 1.08 10.48
CA ILE A 25 15.14 0.09 11.54
C ILE A 25 14.64 0.75 12.82
N LYS A 26 15.26 1.86 13.21
CA LYS A 26 14.88 2.58 14.42
C LYS A 26 13.42 3.03 14.35
N ASN A 27 13.01 3.63 13.23
CA ASN A 27 11.66 4.13 13.03
C ASN A 27 10.64 2.98 13.02
N LEU A 28 10.94 1.87 12.32
CA LEU A 28 10.07 0.69 12.35
C LEU A 28 9.92 0.12 13.76
N ASN A 29 10.99 0.04 14.53
CA ASN A 29 10.92 -0.43 15.92
C ASN A 29 10.12 0.52 16.82
N GLU A 30 10.25 1.83 16.62
CA GLU A 30 9.42 2.82 17.33
C GLU A 30 7.94 2.65 16.97
N SER A 31 7.62 2.45 15.68
CA SER A 31 6.26 2.20 15.21
C SER A 31 5.68 0.89 15.75
N THR A 32 6.47 -0.21 15.76
CA THR A 32 6.02 -1.49 16.34
C THR A 32 5.78 -1.36 17.83
N ASN A 33 6.68 -0.72 18.59
CA ASN A 33 6.52 -0.50 20.03
C ASN A 33 5.30 0.37 20.36
N HIS A 34 4.96 1.33 19.49
CA HIS A 34 3.76 2.15 19.66
C HIS A 34 2.47 1.36 19.47
N ILE A 35 2.45 0.44 18.52
CA ILE A 35 1.27 -0.37 18.17
C ILE A 35 1.11 -1.58 19.09
N LEU A 36 2.19 -2.13 19.60
CA LEU A 36 2.22 -3.34 20.41
C LEU A 36 1.19 -3.35 21.56
N PRO A 37 1.09 -2.32 22.44
CA PRO A 37 0.09 -2.30 23.51
C PRO A 37 -1.36 -2.31 23.02
N ILE A 38 -1.58 -1.90 21.76
CA ILE A 38 -2.93 -1.87 21.16
C ILE A 38 -3.34 -3.27 20.71
N ILE A 39 -2.38 -4.07 20.20
CA ILE A 39 -2.66 -5.36 19.57
C ILE A 39 -2.47 -6.56 20.50
N GLU A 40 -1.71 -6.43 21.60
CA GLU A 40 -1.36 -7.56 22.46
C GLU A 40 -2.58 -8.23 23.13
N ASN A 41 -3.67 -7.47 23.33
CA ASN A 41 -4.90 -7.97 23.96
C ASN A 41 -6.01 -8.29 22.95
N ILE A 42 -5.69 -8.33 21.64
CA ILE A 42 -6.68 -8.58 20.60
C ILE A 42 -6.81 -10.08 20.35
N SER A 43 -8.05 -10.58 20.32
CA SER A 43 -8.33 -11.97 20.00
C SER A 43 -7.98 -12.32 18.55
N LEU A 44 -7.65 -13.58 18.28
CA LEU A 44 -7.36 -14.07 16.94
C LEU A 44 -8.50 -13.80 15.96
N ASP A 45 -9.76 -13.89 16.40
CA ASP A 45 -10.93 -13.58 15.56
C ASP A 45 -10.95 -12.12 15.09
N ILE A 46 -10.50 -11.21 15.94
CA ILE A 46 -10.39 -9.80 15.57
C ILE A 46 -9.24 -9.61 14.57
N ILE A 47 -8.08 -10.22 14.80
CA ILE A 47 -6.95 -10.18 13.87
C ILE A 47 -7.35 -10.74 12.50
N GLN A 48 -8.14 -11.81 12.43
CA GLN A 48 -8.64 -12.36 11.17
C GLN A 48 -9.54 -11.34 10.42
N LYS A 49 -10.42 -10.66 11.12
CA LYS A 49 -11.27 -9.60 10.53
C LYS A 49 -10.45 -8.41 10.04
N LEU A 50 -9.42 -8.01 10.81
CA LEU A 50 -8.48 -6.94 10.43
C LEU A 50 -7.68 -7.34 9.19
N ALA A 51 -7.18 -8.58 9.14
CA ALA A 51 -6.49 -9.14 7.99
C ALA A 51 -7.36 -9.08 6.74
N GLU A 52 -8.60 -9.56 6.83
CA GLU A 52 -9.56 -9.53 5.73
C GLU A 52 -9.83 -8.09 5.23
N PHE A 53 -9.96 -7.15 6.16
CA PHE A 53 -10.16 -5.74 5.81
C PHE A 53 -8.95 -5.16 5.07
N LEU A 54 -7.73 -5.49 5.50
CA LEU A 54 -6.47 -5.05 4.89
C LEU A 54 -6.12 -5.79 3.58
N ASN A 55 -7.04 -6.61 3.03
CA ASN A 55 -6.79 -7.51 1.90
C ASN A 55 -5.59 -8.45 2.15
N GLY A 56 -5.41 -8.82 3.41
CA GLY A 56 -4.41 -9.76 3.90
C GLY A 56 -5.02 -11.06 4.38
N GLU A 57 -4.23 -11.87 5.04
CA GLU A 57 -4.65 -13.13 5.64
C GLU A 57 -3.83 -13.46 6.88
N VAL A 58 -4.43 -14.17 7.82
CA VAL A 58 -3.73 -14.75 8.97
C VAL A 58 -3.24 -16.14 8.57
N LEU A 59 -1.94 -16.36 8.71
CA LEU A 59 -1.29 -17.63 8.36
C LEU A 59 -1.14 -18.53 9.60
N PRO A 60 -1.34 -19.84 9.46
CA PRO A 60 -1.16 -20.79 10.55
C PRO A 60 0.33 -21.17 10.74
N TRP A 61 1.22 -20.18 10.68
CA TRP A 61 2.67 -20.42 10.76
C TRP A 61 3.19 -20.21 12.18
N GLN A 62 3.95 -21.19 12.64
CA GLN A 62 4.74 -21.10 13.86
C GLN A 62 6.16 -20.68 13.47
N ILE A 63 6.44 -19.37 13.50
CA ILE A 63 7.76 -18.83 13.09
C ILE A 63 8.76 -18.91 14.25
N PHE A 64 8.29 -18.65 15.47
CA PHE A 64 9.00 -18.79 16.72
C PHE A 64 8.14 -19.61 17.68
N ASP A 65 8.72 -20.14 18.74
CA ASP A 65 8.02 -20.99 19.72
C ASP A 65 6.87 -20.21 20.40
N ASP A 66 6.99 -18.90 20.54
CA ASP A 66 6.06 -17.97 21.18
C ASP A 66 5.13 -17.24 20.17
N THR A 67 5.15 -17.61 18.88
CA THR A 67 4.29 -16.96 17.86
C THR A 67 2.81 -17.20 18.15
N GLN A 68 2.05 -16.10 18.27
CA GLN A 68 0.60 -16.11 18.48
C GLN A 68 -0.18 -15.99 17.17
N TRP A 69 0.28 -15.13 16.26
CA TRP A 69 -0.30 -14.99 14.92
C TRP A 69 0.69 -14.39 13.92
N VAL A 70 0.45 -14.69 12.66
CA VAL A 70 1.20 -14.16 11.52
C VAL A 70 0.20 -13.54 10.55
N LEU A 71 0.27 -12.22 10.37
CA LEU A 71 -0.51 -11.49 9.38
C LEU A 71 0.32 -11.25 8.12
N ARG A 72 -0.17 -11.72 6.97
CA ARG A 72 0.40 -11.44 5.66
C ARG A 72 -0.43 -10.39 4.91
N VAL A 73 0.23 -9.38 4.34
CA VAL A 73 -0.36 -8.40 3.41
C VAL A 73 0.48 -8.30 2.14
N ASN A 74 -0.18 -8.20 0.99
CA ASN A 74 0.45 -8.18 -0.32
C ASN A 74 -0.03 -6.97 -1.13
N PRO A 75 0.48 -5.76 -0.85
CA PRO A 75 0.04 -4.56 -1.56
C PRO A 75 0.40 -4.55 -3.05
N LEU A 76 1.43 -5.30 -3.44
CA LEU A 76 1.87 -5.51 -4.82
C LEU A 76 2.24 -6.99 -5.01
N PRO A 77 2.20 -7.54 -6.25
CA PRO A 77 2.48 -8.95 -6.50
C PRO A 77 3.84 -9.45 -6.01
N ASP A 78 4.85 -8.57 -6.08
CA ASP A 78 6.22 -8.90 -5.68
C ASP A 78 6.59 -8.28 -4.33
N PHE A 79 5.64 -7.67 -3.63
CA PHE A 79 5.87 -7.05 -2.34
C PHE A 79 4.97 -7.68 -1.28
N ILE A 80 5.55 -8.50 -0.43
CA ILE A 80 4.88 -9.28 0.61
C ILE A 80 5.44 -8.91 1.96
N LEU A 81 4.57 -8.56 2.87
CA LEU A 81 4.85 -8.22 4.26
C LEU A 81 4.28 -9.27 5.20
N LEU A 82 5.03 -9.61 6.23
CA LEU A 82 4.55 -10.37 7.38
C LEU A 82 4.69 -9.53 8.64
N TYR A 83 3.63 -9.47 9.43
CA TYR A 83 3.63 -9.01 10.81
C TYR A 83 3.50 -10.23 11.70
N VAL A 84 4.48 -10.47 12.53
CA VAL A 84 4.58 -11.66 13.40
C VAL A 84 4.50 -11.22 14.84
N PHE A 85 3.39 -11.53 15.48
CA PHE A 85 3.18 -11.23 16.89
C PHE A 85 3.54 -12.43 17.73
N ASN A 86 4.40 -12.21 18.70
CA ASN A 86 4.87 -13.19 19.65
C ASN A 86 4.48 -12.76 21.08
N PHE A 87 4.25 -13.73 21.94
CA PHE A 87 4.03 -13.49 23.36
C PHE A 87 4.69 -14.58 24.18
N ASP A 88 5.57 -14.17 25.04
CA ASP A 88 6.28 -15.01 26.01
C ASP A 88 5.93 -14.55 27.45
N GLU A 89 5.68 -15.48 28.38
CA GLU A 89 5.30 -15.15 29.75
C GLU A 89 6.44 -14.44 30.53
N GLU A 90 7.69 -14.72 30.19
CA GLU A 90 8.87 -14.15 30.84
C GLU A 90 9.34 -12.84 30.17
N PHE A 91 9.30 -12.79 28.83
CA PHE A 91 9.85 -11.67 28.05
C PHE A 91 8.78 -10.71 27.51
N GLY A 92 7.51 -11.05 27.61
CA GLY A 92 6.38 -10.22 27.18
C GLY A 92 6.10 -10.30 25.69
N SER A 93 5.45 -9.27 25.18
CA SER A 93 4.99 -9.19 23.77
C SER A 93 6.05 -8.60 22.86
N ASP A 94 6.13 -9.10 21.61
CA ASP A 94 7.00 -8.60 20.55
C ASP A 94 6.28 -8.64 19.19
N LEU A 95 6.55 -7.66 18.35
CA LEU A 95 6.02 -7.59 16.98
C LEU A 95 7.15 -7.41 15.98
N LYS A 96 7.37 -8.42 15.15
CA LYS A 96 8.40 -8.43 14.11
C LYS A 96 7.81 -8.25 12.72
N ILE A 97 8.57 -7.55 11.86
CA ILE A 97 8.20 -7.32 10.47
C ILE A 97 9.21 -8.03 9.57
N PHE A 98 8.69 -8.88 8.69
CA PHE A 98 9.46 -9.56 7.65
C PHE A 98 8.94 -9.20 6.28
N PHE A 99 9.84 -9.28 5.30
CA PHE A 99 9.56 -9.07 3.90
C PHE A 99 9.96 -10.33 3.14
N HIS A 100 9.13 -10.74 2.19
CA HIS A 100 9.58 -11.79 1.27
C HIS A 100 10.73 -11.25 0.40
N LYS A 101 11.68 -12.09 0.01
CA LYS A 101 12.86 -11.69 -0.80
C LYS A 101 12.51 -11.01 -2.12
N SER A 102 11.35 -11.32 -2.73
CA SER A 102 10.88 -10.59 -3.91
C SER A 102 10.72 -9.09 -3.68
N SER A 103 10.47 -8.67 -2.44
CA SER A 103 10.34 -7.28 -2.04
C SER A 103 11.63 -6.45 -2.22
N LEU A 104 12.79 -7.09 -2.37
CA LEU A 104 14.06 -6.39 -2.67
C LEU A 104 14.06 -5.63 -4.01
N LYS A 105 13.08 -5.89 -4.88
CA LYS A 105 12.87 -5.11 -6.11
C LYS A 105 12.27 -3.74 -5.86
N VAL A 106 11.65 -3.55 -4.70
CA VAL A 106 11.04 -2.29 -4.29
C VAL A 106 12.10 -1.41 -3.63
N PRO A 107 12.16 -0.10 -3.92
CA PRO A 107 13.06 0.82 -3.22
C PRO A 107 12.90 0.72 -1.71
N THR A 108 13.99 0.85 -0.97
CA THR A 108 14.00 0.67 0.50
C THR A 108 13.05 1.63 1.21
N GLU A 109 12.98 2.88 0.75
CA GLU A 109 12.05 3.88 1.29
C GLU A 109 10.59 3.46 1.08
N ASP A 110 10.23 3.03 -0.15
CA ASP A 110 8.89 2.54 -0.44
C ASP A 110 8.56 1.32 0.44
N ALA A 111 9.51 0.38 0.60
CA ALA A 111 9.33 -0.80 1.43
C ALA A 111 9.09 -0.44 2.90
N TYR A 112 9.84 0.53 3.44
CA TYR A 112 9.64 1.07 4.78
C TYR A 112 8.24 1.69 4.92
N VAL A 113 7.86 2.60 4.00
CA VAL A 113 6.58 3.31 4.07
C VAL A 113 5.39 2.34 3.95
N TRP A 114 5.46 1.33 3.07
CA TRP A 114 4.45 0.27 3.02
C TRP A 114 4.31 -0.43 4.38
N ALA A 115 5.42 -0.86 4.98
CA ALA A 115 5.40 -1.58 6.25
C ALA A 115 4.87 -0.71 7.39
N GLU A 116 5.31 0.54 7.49
CA GLU A 116 4.88 1.47 8.54
C GLU A 116 3.39 1.77 8.43
N TYR A 117 2.89 2.09 7.23
CA TYR A 117 1.50 2.51 7.07
C TYR A 117 0.51 1.36 7.26
N PHE A 118 0.80 0.15 6.77
CA PHE A 118 -0.03 -1.01 7.10
C PHE A 118 -0.05 -1.30 8.60
N LEU A 119 1.09 -1.16 9.28
CA LEU A 119 1.17 -1.30 10.73
C LEU A 119 0.30 -0.27 11.45
N GLU A 120 0.38 1.00 11.04
CA GLU A 120 -0.46 2.06 11.63
C GLU A 120 -1.96 1.81 11.40
N PHE A 121 -2.34 1.39 10.18
CA PHE A 121 -3.73 1.03 9.91
C PHE A 121 -4.19 -0.16 10.75
N LEU A 122 -3.34 -1.16 10.94
CA LEU A 122 -3.60 -2.26 11.86
C LEU A 122 -3.91 -1.73 13.27
N GLY A 123 -3.08 -0.84 13.80
CA GLY A 123 -3.29 -0.22 15.11
C GLY A 123 -4.54 0.66 15.19
N ILE A 124 -4.83 1.48 14.17
CA ILE A 124 -6.04 2.31 14.11
C ILE A 124 -7.30 1.44 14.12
N LEU A 125 -7.33 0.42 13.26
CA LEU A 125 -8.48 -0.48 13.16
C LEU A 125 -8.64 -1.34 14.41
N ALA A 126 -7.55 -1.76 15.03
CA ALA A 126 -7.54 -2.49 16.28
C ALA A 126 -8.15 -1.67 17.41
N LYS A 127 -7.79 -0.40 17.51
CA LYS A 127 -8.24 0.53 18.55
C LYS A 127 -9.69 1.00 18.38
N HIS A 128 -10.08 1.30 17.14
CA HIS A 128 -11.37 1.94 16.84
C HIS A 128 -12.43 0.98 16.27
N GLY A 129 -12.02 -0.26 16.00
CA GLY A 129 -12.84 -1.24 15.29
C GLY A 129 -12.88 -0.97 13.78
N ILE A 130 -13.21 -2.01 13.04
CA ILE A 130 -13.57 -1.86 11.63
C ILE A 130 -14.95 -1.19 11.64
N GLN A 131 -15.00 0.10 11.34
CA GLN A 131 -16.28 0.74 11.04
C GLN A 131 -16.77 0.11 9.74
N THR A 132 -17.44 -1.00 9.87
CA THR A 132 -18.27 -1.55 8.80
C THR A 132 -19.39 -0.54 8.63
N THR A 133 -19.17 0.44 7.78
CA THR A 133 -20.30 1.06 7.11
C THR A 133 -20.91 -0.08 6.29
N THR A 134 -21.89 -0.74 6.91
CA THR A 134 -22.92 -1.53 6.25
C THR A 134 -23.77 -0.56 5.42
N GLN A 135 -23.14 0.16 4.51
CA GLN A 135 -23.83 0.79 3.40
C GLN A 135 -23.78 -0.21 2.26
N THR A 136 -24.77 -1.10 2.32
CA THR A 136 -25.39 -1.67 1.14
C THR A 136 -25.40 -0.63 0.02
N ASP A 137 -24.84 -1.00 -1.13
CA ASP A 137 -25.07 -0.37 -2.43
C ASP A 137 -24.87 1.16 -2.56
N VAL A 138 -23.80 1.71 -2.02
CA VAL A 138 -23.27 2.94 -2.59
C VAL A 138 -22.46 2.53 -3.83
N ARG A 139 -23.11 2.60 -4.99
CA ARG A 139 -22.42 2.62 -6.29
C ARG A 139 -21.24 3.54 -6.12
N ASP A 140 -20.03 3.07 -6.38
CA ASP A 140 -18.73 3.68 -6.18
C ASP A 140 -18.72 5.21 -6.36
N GLU A 141 -19.23 5.96 -5.39
CA GLU A 141 -19.02 7.39 -5.39
C GLU A 141 -17.53 7.61 -5.17
N LEU A 142 -16.91 8.24 -6.16
CA LEU A 142 -15.52 8.53 -6.14
C LEU A 142 -15.26 9.99 -5.77
N ILE A 143 -14.22 10.23 -5.02
CA ILE A 143 -13.71 11.57 -4.73
C ILE A 143 -12.33 11.73 -5.37
N SER A 144 -12.10 12.81 -6.11
CA SER A 144 -10.80 13.11 -6.69
C SER A 144 -9.79 13.58 -5.63
N LEU A 145 -8.48 13.35 -5.88
CA LEU A 145 -7.44 13.81 -4.97
C LEU A 145 -7.54 15.30 -4.60
N PRO A 146 -7.76 16.26 -5.54
CA PRO A 146 -7.92 17.66 -5.17
C PRO A 146 -9.06 17.92 -4.20
N LYS A 147 -10.23 17.30 -4.43
CA LYS A 147 -11.38 17.40 -3.52
C LYS A 147 -11.09 16.77 -2.15
N LEU A 148 -10.42 15.61 -2.15
CA LEU A 148 -10.03 14.96 -0.90
C LEU A 148 -9.04 15.81 -0.10
N LEU A 149 -8.09 16.48 -0.76
CA LEU A 149 -7.13 17.37 -0.10
C LEU A 149 -7.82 18.61 0.49
N ASP A 150 -8.86 19.13 -0.15
CA ASP A 150 -9.68 20.22 0.40
C ASP A 150 -10.40 19.80 1.71
N GLU A 151 -10.77 18.52 1.85
CA GLU A 151 -11.42 17.98 3.05
C GLU A 151 -10.42 17.66 4.16
N VAL A 152 -9.28 17.03 3.81
CA VAL A 152 -8.33 16.47 4.78
C VAL A 152 -7.34 17.52 5.27
N ASP A 153 -6.83 18.37 4.39
CA ASP A 153 -5.81 19.38 4.71
C ASP A 153 -5.79 20.55 3.73
N PRO A 154 -6.80 21.42 3.77
CA PRO A 154 -6.92 22.53 2.82
C PRO A 154 -5.74 23.50 2.87
N LYS A 155 -5.07 23.62 4.02
CA LYS A 155 -3.94 24.56 4.19
C LYS A 155 -2.67 24.11 3.48
N ASN A 156 -2.47 22.79 3.34
CA ASN A 156 -1.25 22.21 2.75
C ASN A 156 -1.54 21.47 1.45
N LYS A 157 -2.71 21.66 0.84
CA LYS A 157 -3.16 20.88 -0.31
C LYS A 157 -2.21 20.89 -1.49
N GLU A 158 -1.65 22.04 -1.83
CA GLU A 158 -0.71 22.16 -2.95
C GLU A 158 0.59 21.40 -2.70
N LYS A 159 1.12 21.51 -1.48
CA LYS A 159 2.31 20.74 -1.07
C LYS A 159 2.02 19.25 -1.10
N LEU A 160 0.90 18.80 -0.50
CA LEU A 160 0.52 17.39 -0.49
C LEU A 160 0.28 16.84 -1.89
N TRP A 161 -0.39 17.62 -2.77
CA TRP A 161 -0.57 17.21 -4.16
C TRP A 161 0.77 17.01 -4.85
N ASN A 162 1.70 17.97 -4.68
CA ASN A 162 3.05 17.87 -5.25
C ASN A 162 3.82 16.66 -4.71
N ASP A 163 3.75 16.41 -3.42
CA ASP A 163 4.43 15.27 -2.78
C ASP A 163 3.86 13.91 -3.26
N ILE A 164 2.56 13.84 -3.55
CA ILE A 164 1.88 12.60 -3.94
C ILE A 164 1.98 12.34 -5.44
N ILE A 165 1.65 13.33 -6.27
CA ILE A 165 1.57 13.21 -7.73
C ILE A 165 2.54 14.12 -8.46
N GLY A 166 2.65 15.40 -8.07
CA GLY A 166 3.31 16.43 -8.87
C GLY A 166 4.72 16.04 -9.32
N GLN A 167 5.54 15.56 -8.41
CA GLN A 167 6.91 15.09 -8.72
C GLN A 167 6.96 13.87 -9.65
N ARG A 168 5.84 13.14 -9.82
CA ARG A 168 5.70 11.91 -10.60
C ARG A 168 4.95 12.10 -11.90
N GLU A 169 4.33 13.26 -12.07
CA GLU A 169 3.44 13.53 -13.20
C GLU A 169 4.18 13.36 -14.54
N VAL A 170 5.37 13.96 -14.68
CA VAL A 170 6.14 13.92 -15.92
C VAL A 170 6.40 12.49 -16.42
N PRO A 171 6.95 11.56 -15.62
CA PRO A 171 7.10 10.18 -16.06
C PRO A 171 5.77 9.46 -16.31
N LEU A 172 4.71 9.74 -15.53
CA LEU A 172 3.40 9.11 -15.72
C LEU A 172 2.72 9.54 -17.01
N LEU A 173 2.87 10.81 -17.44
CA LEU A 173 2.35 11.33 -18.72
C LEU A 173 3.02 10.70 -19.95
N LYS A 174 4.21 10.08 -19.81
CA LYS A 174 4.92 9.40 -20.90
C LYS A 174 4.47 7.95 -21.13
N ILE A 175 3.60 7.43 -20.26
CA ILE A 175 3.12 6.05 -20.37
C ILE A 175 1.97 6.00 -21.38
N ASP A 176 2.21 5.35 -22.51
CA ASP A 176 1.16 5.10 -23.49
C ASP A 176 0.26 3.92 -23.08
N LYS A 177 -0.84 3.74 -23.82
CA LYS A 177 -1.80 2.67 -23.55
C LYS A 177 -1.20 1.27 -23.62
N LYS A 178 -0.28 1.03 -24.58
CA LYS A 178 0.37 -0.27 -24.76
C LYS A 178 1.27 -0.61 -23.56
N THR A 179 2.01 0.37 -23.09
CA THR A 179 2.83 0.25 -21.87
C THR A 179 1.94 0.02 -20.64
N ALA A 180 0.83 0.76 -20.53
CA ALA A 180 -0.13 0.57 -19.43
C ALA A 180 -0.74 -0.85 -19.42
N GLU A 181 -1.01 -1.45 -20.61
CA GLU A 181 -1.46 -2.84 -20.71
C GLU A 181 -0.44 -3.85 -20.15
N GLN A 182 0.85 -3.59 -20.36
CA GLN A 182 1.92 -4.44 -19.83
C GLN A 182 2.08 -4.25 -18.31
N ILE A 183 2.03 -3.01 -17.82
CA ILE A 183 2.07 -2.68 -16.39
C ILE A 183 0.90 -3.35 -15.66
N SER A 184 -0.32 -3.27 -16.21
CA SER A 184 -1.50 -3.95 -15.65
C SER A 184 -1.27 -5.45 -15.41
N LYS A 185 -0.62 -6.12 -16.36
CA LYS A 185 -0.28 -7.55 -16.25
C LYS A 185 0.80 -7.82 -15.18
N GLN A 186 1.82 -6.96 -15.11
CA GLN A 186 2.92 -7.09 -14.14
C GLN A 186 2.42 -6.84 -12.72
N LEU A 187 1.67 -5.75 -12.51
CA LEU A 187 1.10 -5.40 -11.21
C LEU A 187 -0.16 -6.21 -10.86
N LYS A 188 -0.70 -7.00 -11.81
CA LYS A 188 -1.96 -7.77 -11.65
C LYS A 188 -3.12 -6.91 -11.20
N VAL A 189 -3.23 -5.69 -11.73
CA VAL A 189 -4.29 -4.74 -11.44
C VAL A 189 -5.19 -4.54 -12.65
N PRO A 190 -6.50 -4.31 -12.47
CA PRO A 190 -7.42 -4.02 -13.57
C PRO A 190 -6.98 -2.77 -14.34
N LEU A 191 -6.88 -2.90 -15.67
CA LEU A 191 -6.72 -1.77 -16.59
C LEU A 191 -8.08 -1.17 -16.90
N LEU A 192 -8.19 0.15 -16.75
CA LEU A 192 -9.34 0.94 -17.13
C LEU A 192 -9.04 1.65 -18.45
N SER A 193 -10.00 1.70 -19.36
CA SER A 193 -9.86 2.41 -20.63
C SER A 193 -11.23 2.84 -21.18
N GLY A 194 -11.23 3.80 -22.09
CA GLY A 194 -12.43 4.31 -22.74
C GLY A 194 -13.13 5.39 -21.90
N LYS A 195 -14.05 5.04 -21.00
CA LYS A 195 -14.79 6.00 -20.16
C LYS A 195 -14.55 5.70 -18.67
N PHE A 196 -14.22 6.73 -17.91
CA PHE A 196 -14.13 6.69 -16.45
C PHE A 196 -14.94 7.87 -15.89
N GLN A 197 -15.99 7.56 -15.10
CA GLN A 197 -17.05 8.52 -14.78
C GLN A 197 -17.62 9.15 -16.07
N GLU A 198 -17.63 10.47 -16.18
CA GLU A 198 -18.11 11.18 -17.37
C GLU A 198 -17.01 11.46 -18.40
N ASN A 199 -15.74 11.20 -18.09
CA ASN A 199 -14.60 11.59 -18.92
C ASN A 199 -14.05 10.41 -19.75
N LYS A 200 -13.59 10.70 -20.96
CA LYS A 200 -12.77 9.76 -21.72
C LYS A 200 -11.38 9.71 -21.12
N ILE A 201 -10.79 8.51 -21.11
CA ILE A 201 -9.43 8.27 -20.59
C ILE A 201 -8.62 7.46 -21.58
N GLN A 202 -7.28 7.66 -21.59
CA GLN A 202 -6.37 6.79 -22.32
C GLN A 202 -6.23 5.45 -21.59
N TRP A 203 -5.89 5.51 -20.31
CA TRP A 203 -5.76 4.37 -19.43
C TRP A 203 -5.92 4.78 -17.97
N GLY A 204 -6.13 3.79 -17.12
CA GLY A 204 -6.12 3.93 -15.67
C GLY A 204 -5.94 2.59 -14.99
N PHE A 205 -5.62 2.60 -13.70
CA PHE A 205 -5.52 1.40 -12.88
C PHE A 205 -6.43 1.50 -11.68
N LYS A 206 -6.99 0.36 -11.26
CA LYS A 206 -7.72 0.22 -10.00
C LYS A 206 -6.87 -0.60 -9.02
N PHE A 207 -6.48 0.00 -7.91
CA PHE A 207 -5.78 -0.65 -6.81
C PHE A 207 -6.75 -0.90 -5.66
N ALA A 208 -7.01 -2.15 -5.34
CA ALA A 208 -7.79 -2.55 -4.17
C ALA A 208 -6.89 -2.49 -2.93
N LEU A 209 -6.85 -1.35 -2.24
CA LEU A 209 -6.01 -1.16 -1.06
C LEU A 209 -6.56 -1.93 0.15
N PHE A 210 -7.84 -1.72 0.47
CA PHE A 210 -8.54 -2.41 1.55
C PHE A 210 -9.85 -3.02 1.03
N LYS A 211 -10.47 -3.88 1.81
CA LYS A 211 -11.81 -4.41 1.49
C LYS A 211 -12.79 -3.25 1.29
N ASN A 212 -13.41 -3.21 0.12
CA ASN A 212 -14.35 -2.15 -0.29
C ASN A 212 -13.71 -0.74 -0.40
N PHE A 213 -12.40 -0.65 -0.48
CA PHE A 213 -11.70 0.60 -0.69
C PHE A 213 -10.68 0.48 -1.82
N SER A 214 -10.81 1.34 -2.83
CA SER A 214 -9.91 1.37 -3.98
C SER A 214 -9.36 2.75 -4.25
N ILE A 215 -8.13 2.76 -4.78
CA ILE A 215 -7.46 3.92 -5.35
C ILE A 215 -7.45 3.74 -6.87
N TYR A 216 -7.81 4.78 -7.60
CA TYR A 216 -7.79 4.79 -9.05
C TYR A 216 -6.78 5.82 -9.52
N THR A 217 -5.95 5.44 -10.49
CA THR A 217 -5.01 6.35 -11.15
C THR A 217 -5.39 6.44 -12.62
N ILE A 218 -5.55 7.65 -13.13
CA ILE A 218 -6.17 7.88 -14.45
C ILE A 218 -5.31 8.83 -15.26
N LEU A 219 -5.02 8.48 -16.52
CA LEU A 219 -4.47 9.40 -17.51
C LEU A 219 -5.61 9.90 -18.41
N SER A 220 -5.76 11.23 -18.51
CA SER A 220 -6.73 11.88 -19.38
C SER A 220 -6.58 11.46 -20.84
N ASN A 221 -7.66 11.57 -21.62
CA ASN A 221 -7.68 11.12 -23.03
C ASN A 221 -6.69 11.84 -23.92
N ASP A 222 -6.40 13.11 -23.63
CA ASP A 222 -5.41 13.93 -24.32
C ASP A 222 -3.97 13.69 -23.84
N GLY A 223 -3.80 12.88 -22.78
CA GLY A 223 -2.49 12.56 -22.21
C GLY A 223 -1.83 13.72 -21.45
N THR A 224 -2.58 14.77 -21.13
CA THR A 224 -2.03 16.00 -20.54
C THR A 224 -2.14 16.07 -19.02
N LYS A 225 -2.98 15.20 -18.43
CA LYS A 225 -3.29 15.25 -17.00
C LYS A 225 -3.34 13.85 -16.39
N PHE A 226 -2.63 13.70 -15.28
CA PHE A 226 -2.72 12.52 -14.43
C PHE A 226 -3.51 12.83 -13.16
N GLU A 227 -4.47 11.98 -12.83
CA GLU A 227 -5.38 12.18 -11.71
C GLU A 227 -5.50 10.92 -10.86
N ALA A 228 -5.74 11.11 -9.56
CA ALA A 228 -6.10 10.03 -8.66
C ALA A 228 -7.51 10.23 -8.08
N TYR A 229 -8.22 9.12 -7.91
CA TYR A 229 -9.55 9.06 -7.31
C TYR A 229 -9.59 7.98 -6.24
N TYR A 230 -10.46 8.16 -5.28
CA TYR A 230 -10.63 7.27 -4.13
C TYR A 230 -12.10 6.88 -4.00
N SER A 231 -12.38 5.68 -3.54
CA SER A 231 -13.71 5.35 -3.04
C SER A 231 -14.08 6.33 -1.92
N LYS A 232 -15.29 6.89 -1.94
CA LYS A 232 -15.68 8.00 -1.05
C LYS A 232 -15.62 7.66 0.44
N ASN A 233 -15.70 6.38 0.79
CA ASN A 233 -15.49 5.91 2.17
C ASN A 233 -14.08 6.23 2.73
N VAL A 234 -13.14 6.72 1.90
CA VAL A 234 -11.85 7.26 2.36
C VAL A 234 -12.01 8.30 3.46
N LEU A 235 -13.07 9.09 3.41
CA LEU A 235 -13.35 10.13 4.41
C LEU A 235 -13.57 9.56 5.81
N ASN A 236 -13.95 8.29 5.93
CA ASN A 236 -14.12 7.62 7.22
C ASN A 236 -12.79 7.35 7.93
N PHE A 237 -11.69 7.33 7.21
CA PHE A 237 -10.37 7.06 7.78
C PHE A 237 -9.69 8.32 8.35
N GLN A 238 -10.12 9.52 7.96
CA GLN A 238 -9.64 10.83 8.43
C GLN A 238 -8.10 10.93 8.55
N THR A 239 -7.37 10.27 7.63
CA THR A 239 -5.92 10.18 7.71
C THR A 239 -5.24 10.57 6.42
N ARG A 240 -4.23 11.45 6.52
CA ARG A 240 -3.35 11.80 5.40
C ARG A 240 -2.57 10.58 4.86
N ARG A 241 -2.32 9.59 5.71
CA ARG A 241 -1.51 8.41 5.35
C ARG A 241 -2.08 7.63 4.19
N ILE A 242 -3.42 7.60 4.07
CA ILE A 242 -4.06 6.93 2.94
C ILE A 242 -3.68 7.57 1.58
N LEU A 243 -3.37 8.85 1.57
CA LEU A 243 -2.94 9.57 0.36
C LEU A 243 -1.56 9.08 -0.12
N PHE A 244 -0.69 8.70 0.81
CA PHE A 244 0.65 8.20 0.48
C PHE A 244 0.64 6.81 -0.16
N PHE A 245 -0.44 6.04 -0.02
CA PHE A 245 -0.58 4.84 -0.84
C PHE A 245 -0.70 5.17 -2.33
N THR A 246 -1.26 6.33 -2.69
CA THR A 246 -1.24 6.80 -4.07
C THR A 246 0.18 7.08 -4.55
N TRP A 247 0.99 7.75 -3.73
CA TRP A 247 2.41 7.94 -3.99
C TRP A 247 3.14 6.62 -4.23
N LEU A 248 2.92 5.61 -3.37
CA LEU A 248 3.52 4.29 -3.50
C LEU A 248 3.07 3.56 -4.77
N TYR A 249 1.78 3.64 -5.12
CA TYR A 249 1.28 3.07 -6.38
C TYR A 249 1.81 3.79 -7.60
N CYS A 250 1.94 5.12 -7.58
CA CYS A 250 2.59 5.88 -8.66
C CYS A 250 4.07 5.44 -8.83
N ASN A 251 4.81 5.26 -7.73
CA ASN A 251 6.17 4.74 -7.77
C ASN A 251 6.21 3.33 -8.38
N ALA A 252 5.26 2.45 -8.02
CA ALA A 252 5.17 1.10 -8.60
C ALA A 252 4.88 1.16 -10.11
N ILE A 253 3.95 2.01 -10.56
CA ILE A 253 3.66 2.21 -11.99
C ILE A 253 4.92 2.67 -12.75
N ILE A 254 5.62 3.68 -12.23
CA ILE A 254 6.84 4.22 -12.85
C ILE A 254 7.94 3.17 -12.89
N ARG A 255 8.12 2.38 -11.83
CA ARG A 255 9.11 1.30 -11.79
C ARG A 255 8.84 0.25 -12.87
N GLU A 256 7.60 -0.21 -12.99
CA GLU A 256 7.24 -1.17 -14.04
C GLU A 256 7.33 -0.55 -15.45
N ALA A 257 6.93 0.72 -15.61
CA ALA A 257 7.10 1.45 -16.86
C ALA A 257 8.58 1.51 -17.28
N ARG A 258 9.49 1.76 -16.34
CA ARG A 258 10.95 1.78 -16.63
C ARG A 258 11.49 0.41 -17.02
N THR A 259 10.97 -0.67 -16.46
CA THR A 259 11.34 -2.02 -16.85
C THR A 259 10.97 -2.29 -18.32
N ILE A 260 9.89 -1.67 -18.81
CA ILE A 260 9.40 -1.82 -20.19
C ILE A 260 10.08 -0.85 -21.16
N LEU A 261 10.21 0.42 -20.77
CA LEU A 261 10.66 1.52 -21.65
C LEU A 261 12.17 1.78 -21.56
N GLY A 262 12.85 1.24 -20.54
CA GLY A 262 14.28 1.48 -20.31
C GLY A 262 14.61 2.96 -20.17
N ASP A 263 15.66 3.39 -20.88
CA ASP A 263 16.16 4.78 -20.83
C ASP A 263 15.22 5.81 -21.49
N ALA A 264 14.17 5.36 -22.21
CA ALA A 264 13.13 6.26 -22.71
C ALA A 264 12.29 6.89 -21.59
N LEU A 265 12.30 6.27 -20.39
CA LEU A 265 11.73 6.84 -19.18
C LEU A 265 12.84 7.12 -18.16
N PRO A 266 13.34 8.36 -18.03
CA PRO A 266 14.40 8.73 -17.11
C PRO A 266 14.12 8.36 -15.66
N LYS A 267 15.14 8.34 -14.81
CA LYS A 267 14.97 8.07 -13.39
C LYS A 267 14.13 9.18 -12.74
N LEU A 268 13.37 8.85 -11.71
CA LEU A 268 12.61 9.86 -10.95
C LEU A 268 13.53 10.96 -10.42
N SER A 269 14.74 10.60 -9.99
CA SER A 269 15.78 11.55 -9.56
C SER A 269 16.20 12.56 -10.63
N ASP A 270 15.94 12.29 -11.90
CA ASP A 270 16.30 13.19 -13.00
C ASP A 270 15.25 14.31 -13.20
N TYR A 271 14.14 14.24 -12.44
CA TYR A 271 13.04 15.22 -12.43
C TYR A 271 12.93 15.99 -11.10
N LEU A 272 13.73 15.62 -10.11
CA LEU A 272 13.82 16.29 -8.80
C LEU A 272 15.02 17.23 -8.75
#